data_eae06a5d6ec2d7980301498de075f5bc
#
_entry.id   eae06a5d6ec2d7980301498de075f5bc
#
_cell.length_a   1.000
_cell.length_b   1.000
_cell.length_c   1.000
_cell.angle_alpha   90.00
_cell.angle_beta   90.00
_cell.angle_gamma   90.00
#
_symmetry.space_group_name_H-M   'P 1'
#
loop_
_entity.id
_entity.type
_entity.pdbx_description
1 polymer ?
#
loop_
_entity_poly.entity_id
_entity_poly.type
_entity_poly.pdbx_seq_one_letter_code
_entity_poly.pdbx_strand_id
1 'polypeptide(L)'
;MPSDLSSLAVPHVAAMHAYTPGLQPTESGWVKLNTNECPYPPSPRAAAAIAAELADAGEKLRLYPNPKAAPLRQLVARLHGHGLTEENVLIGNGSDDVLNLLVRVFGGPDAPTSFTLPSYSLYPVLIAIQDGRSVPVPFDRSMQLPIDALAATPARACFLTSPNAPTGIGFSNIEIAALLARFPGVLVLDETYAPFARENAVALLAAHPRLVITRSLSKAQGLAGLRVGYCLAHPEVIGLLDRVRDSYNVNRLSQAGAYAALSDGGYYDAIIGKIIRTRDYWFGEFTGTRGWFTYESQANFLFTEPKNAKGETGSAVATSLYDFFVSHRILVRAFPHNQLTASFLRISIGTDEEMLAVNEAIDAWLKT
;
A
#
# COMPACT_ATOMS: atom_id res chain seq x y z
N MET A 1 40.81 2.66 -19.35
CA MET A 1 39.65 3.52 -19.47
C MET A 1 38.59 2.96 -18.56
N PRO A 2 37.98 3.73 -17.63
CA PRO A 2 36.83 3.21 -16.91
C PRO A 2 35.75 2.91 -17.93
N SER A 3 35.31 1.66 -18.00
CA SER A 3 34.19 1.26 -18.84
C SER A 3 32.95 1.93 -18.27
N ASP A 4 32.43 2.93 -18.97
CA ASP A 4 31.12 3.51 -18.64
C ASP A 4 30.02 2.48 -18.98
N LEU A 5 29.79 1.54 -18.06
CA LEU A 5 28.78 0.50 -18.25
C LEU A 5 27.37 1.08 -18.32
N SER A 6 27.15 2.29 -17.82
CA SER A 6 25.83 2.95 -17.91
C SER A 6 25.44 3.24 -19.37
N SER A 7 26.43 3.44 -20.25
CA SER A 7 26.19 3.62 -21.68
C SER A 7 25.65 2.36 -22.40
N LEU A 8 25.76 1.19 -21.78
CA LEU A 8 25.21 -0.07 -22.29
C LEU A 8 23.79 -0.34 -21.81
N ALA A 9 23.30 0.41 -20.82
CA ALA A 9 21.93 0.30 -20.36
C ALA A 9 20.96 0.94 -21.36
N VAL A 10 19.71 0.46 -21.39
CA VAL A 10 18.67 1.14 -22.16
C VAL A 10 18.46 2.56 -21.63
N PRO A 11 18.28 3.57 -22.52
CA PRO A 11 18.35 4.99 -22.13
C PRO A 11 17.41 5.38 -20.98
N HIS A 12 16.16 4.89 -21.01
CA HIS A 12 15.20 5.22 -19.97
C HIS A 12 15.63 4.68 -18.59
N VAL A 13 16.24 3.48 -18.52
CA VAL A 13 16.74 2.91 -17.25
C VAL A 13 17.95 3.69 -16.74
N ALA A 14 18.86 4.10 -17.64
CA ALA A 14 20.01 4.91 -17.27
C ALA A 14 19.62 6.29 -16.67
N ALA A 15 18.48 6.84 -17.09
CA ALA A 15 17.96 8.12 -16.63
C ALA A 15 17.05 8.02 -15.37
N MET A 16 16.69 6.82 -14.93
CA MET A 16 15.76 6.63 -13.82
C MET A 16 16.36 6.95 -12.45
N HIS A 17 15.49 7.41 -11.55
CA HIS A 17 15.74 7.39 -10.11
C HIS A 17 15.04 6.19 -9.48
N ALA A 18 15.79 5.41 -8.70
CA ALA A 18 15.25 4.27 -7.98
C ALA A 18 14.25 4.73 -6.91
N TYR A 19 13.28 3.86 -6.60
CA TYR A 19 12.42 4.06 -5.43
C TYR A 19 13.27 4.08 -4.15
N THR A 20 13.06 5.11 -3.31
CA THR A 20 13.74 5.22 -2.01
C THR A 20 12.79 4.77 -0.90
N PRO A 21 13.02 3.59 -0.30
CA PRO A 21 12.21 3.12 0.83
C PRO A 21 12.40 4.02 2.05
N GLY A 22 11.48 3.94 3.01
CA GLY A 22 11.66 4.56 4.31
C GLY A 22 12.86 3.97 5.05
N LEU A 23 13.48 4.76 5.94
CA LEU A 23 14.58 4.30 6.78
C LEU A 23 14.22 3.01 7.50
N GLN A 24 15.15 2.05 7.49
CA GLN A 24 15.04 0.74 8.14
C GLN A 24 16.19 0.63 9.17
N PRO A 25 15.96 1.00 10.44
CA PRO A 25 17.00 0.89 11.47
C PRO A 25 17.39 -0.56 11.68
N THR A 26 18.67 -0.81 11.80
CA THR A 26 19.23 -2.12 12.17
C THR A 26 19.40 -2.27 13.68
N GLU A 27 19.46 -1.16 14.39
CA GLU A 27 19.59 -1.12 15.86
C GLU A 27 18.24 -1.33 16.54
N SER A 28 18.24 -1.95 17.70
CA SER A 28 17.06 -2.10 18.56
C SER A 28 16.67 -0.78 19.24
N GLY A 29 15.45 -0.72 19.79
CA GLY A 29 14.98 0.41 20.59
C GLY A 29 14.38 1.56 19.79
N TRP A 30 14.07 1.36 18.52
CA TRP A 30 13.28 2.28 17.72
C TRP A 30 11.80 1.97 17.80
N VAL A 31 10.99 3.00 17.98
CA VAL A 31 9.54 2.97 17.71
C VAL A 31 9.35 3.22 16.22
N LYS A 32 9.05 2.17 15.44
CA LYS A 32 9.07 2.18 13.98
C LYS A 32 7.66 2.34 13.39
N LEU A 33 7.28 3.57 13.08
CA LEU A 33 5.93 3.95 12.59
C LEU A 33 5.97 4.66 11.23
N ASN A 34 6.92 4.30 10.35
CA ASN A 34 7.16 5.00 9.07
C ASN A 34 6.68 4.25 7.83
N THR A 35 6.45 2.93 7.88
CA THR A 35 6.16 2.10 6.71
C THR A 35 4.83 1.35 6.77
N ASN A 36 3.95 1.76 7.68
CA ASN A 36 2.58 1.23 7.82
C ASN A 36 2.56 -0.30 8.02
N GLU A 37 3.54 -0.84 8.76
CA GLU A 37 3.56 -2.25 9.14
C GLU A 37 2.49 -2.51 10.20
N CYS A 38 2.04 -3.76 10.29
CA CYS A 38 1.18 -4.19 11.38
C CYS A 38 1.98 -4.21 12.69
N PRO A 39 1.51 -3.59 13.77
CA PRO A 39 2.23 -3.60 15.05
C PRO A 39 2.11 -4.94 15.81
N TYR A 40 1.31 -5.86 15.30
CA TYR A 40 1.08 -7.17 15.90
C TYR A 40 1.66 -8.27 15.03
N PRO A 41 2.15 -9.39 15.64
CA PRO A 41 2.69 -10.52 14.89
C PRO A 41 1.60 -11.19 14.03
N PRO A 42 2.00 -11.97 13.00
CA PRO A 42 1.06 -12.81 12.28
C PRO A 42 0.46 -13.89 13.19
N SER A 43 -0.67 -14.48 12.76
CA SER A 43 -1.33 -15.50 13.57
C SER A 43 -0.39 -16.70 13.85
N PRO A 44 -0.53 -17.36 15.02
CA PRO A 44 0.22 -18.57 15.31
C PRO A 44 0.04 -19.67 14.26
N ARG A 45 -1.12 -19.74 13.59
CA ARG A 45 -1.37 -20.66 12.49
C ARG A 45 -0.51 -20.36 11.27
N ALA A 46 -0.31 -19.07 10.93
CA ALA A 46 0.57 -18.68 9.84
C ALA A 46 2.03 -19.05 10.15
N ALA A 47 2.49 -18.77 11.36
CA ALA A 47 3.83 -19.15 11.79
C ALA A 47 4.05 -20.67 11.77
N ALA A 48 3.09 -21.44 12.27
CA ALA A 48 3.15 -22.91 12.26
C ALA A 48 3.14 -23.49 10.83
N ALA A 49 2.35 -22.92 9.91
CA ALA A 49 2.32 -23.36 8.52
C ALA A 49 3.66 -23.13 7.81
N ILE A 50 4.33 -22.01 8.07
CA ILE A 50 5.67 -21.72 7.55
C ILE A 50 6.68 -22.73 8.13
N ALA A 51 6.65 -22.98 9.42
CA ALA A 51 7.53 -23.94 10.09
C ALA A 51 7.34 -25.36 9.54
N ALA A 52 6.10 -25.75 9.21
CA ALA A 52 5.80 -27.08 8.62
C ALA A 52 6.39 -27.25 7.20
N GLU A 53 6.59 -26.17 6.45
CA GLU A 53 7.28 -26.24 5.15
C GLU A 53 8.82 -26.44 5.32
N LEU A 54 9.36 -26.17 6.50
CA LEU A 54 10.77 -26.37 6.86
C LEU A 54 11.02 -27.70 7.59
N ALA A 55 9.97 -28.52 7.83
CA ALA A 55 10.12 -29.83 8.45
C ALA A 55 11.04 -30.74 7.63
N ASP A 56 11.50 -31.84 8.24
CA ASP A 56 12.39 -32.83 7.61
C ASP A 56 13.64 -32.19 7.00
N ALA A 57 14.31 -31.32 7.77
CA ALA A 57 15.51 -30.58 7.36
C ALA A 57 15.30 -29.73 6.09
N GLY A 58 14.05 -29.31 5.80
CA GLY A 58 13.74 -28.48 4.64
C GLY A 58 13.63 -29.29 3.33
N GLU A 59 13.39 -30.59 3.39
CA GLU A 59 13.27 -31.46 2.21
C GLU A 59 12.38 -30.88 1.09
N LYS A 60 11.29 -30.21 1.46
CA LYS A 60 10.39 -29.58 0.49
C LYS A 60 11.00 -28.40 -0.26
N LEU A 61 12.06 -27.75 0.27
CA LEU A 61 12.65 -26.56 -0.36
C LEU A 61 13.36 -26.86 -1.67
N ARG A 62 13.78 -28.10 -1.91
CA ARG A 62 14.39 -28.54 -3.17
C ARG A 62 13.41 -28.59 -4.35
N LEU A 63 12.11 -28.47 -4.09
CA LEU A 63 11.06 -28.54 -5.11
C LEU A 63 10.48 -27.15 -5.38
N TYR A 64 10.13 -26.86 -6.62
CA TYR A 64 9.39 -25.66 -6.97
C TYR A 64 8.02 -25.61 -6.28
N PRO A 65 7.52 -24.42 -5.93
CA PRO A 65 6.16 -24.25 -5.38
C PRO A 65 5.10 -24.49 -6.45
N ASN A 66 3.81 -24.44 -6.04
CA ASN A 66 2.71 -24.42 -6.99
C ASN A 66 2.81 -23.16 -7.88
N PRO A 67 2.94 -23.29 -9.22
CA PRO A 67 3.23 -22.17 -10.11
C PRO A 67 2.13 -21.11 -10.16
N LYS A 68 0.89 -21.49 -9.88
CA LYS A 68 -0.27 -20.57 -9.84
C LYS A 68 -0.77 -20.30 -8.43
N ALA A 69 -0.16 -20.89 -7.40
CA ALA A 69 -0.67 -20.85 -6.03
C ALA A 69 -2.16 -21.23 -5.95
N ALA A 70 -2.60 -22.26 -6.69
CA ALA A 70 -4.01 -22.59 -6.92
C ALA A 70 -4.83 -22.71 -5.62
N PRO A 71 -4.37 -23.39 -4.53
CA PRO A 71 -5.13 -23.42 -3.29
C PRO A 71 -5.36 -22.02 -2.69
N LEU A 72 -4.39 -21.13 -2.81
CA LEU A 72 -4.49 -19.76 -2.30
C LEU A 72 -5.44 -18.92 -3.17
N ARG A 73 -5.41 -19.06 -4.50
CA ARG A 73 -6.36 -18.40 -5.42
C ARG A 73 -7.81 -18.80 -5.09
N GLN A 74 -8.06 -20.11 -4.90
CA GLN A 74 -9.38 -20.63 -4.52
C GLN A 74 -9.83 -20.08 -3.16
N LEU A 75 -8.94 -20.01 -2.17
CA LEU A 75 -9.26 -19.43 -0.86
C LEU A 75 -9.63 -17.95 -0.99
N VAL A 76 -8.82 -17.14 -1.69
CA VAL A 76 -9.08 -15.74 -1.92
C VAL A 76 -10.43 -15.52 -2.60
N ALA A 77 -10.74 -16.27 -3.67
CA ALA A 77 -12.02 -16.18 -4.35
C ALA A 77 -13.20 -16.47 -3.41
N ARG A 78 -13.11 -17.54 -2.60
CA ARG A 78 -14.15 -17.88 -1.62
C ARG A 78 -14.35 -16.80 -0.56
N LEU A 79 -13.27 -16.24 -0.04
CA LEU A 79 -13.33 -15.20 1.02
C LEU A 79 -13.98 -13.90 0.53
N HIS A 80 -13.75 -13.54 -0.73
CA HIS A 80 -14.39 -12.36 -1.31
C HIS A 80 -15.83 -12.59 -1.79
N GLY A 81 -16.18 -13.81 -2.13
CA GLY A 81 -17.54 -14.15 -2.60
C GLY A 81 -17.87 -13.51 -3.96
N HIS A 82 -19.04 -12.92 -4.09
CA HIS A 82 -19.52 -12.22 -5.30
C HIS A 82 -19.41 -13.03 -6.61
N GLY A 83 -19.47 -14.36 -6.54
CA GLY A 83 -19.33 -15.25 -7.69
C GLY A 83 -17.91 -15.36 -8.25
N LEU A 84 -16.90 -14.86 -7.54
CA LEU A 84 -15.50 -14.98 -7.95
C LEU A 84 -15.02 -16.43 -7.86
N THR A 85 -14.18 -16.80 -8.81
CA THR A 85 -13.48 -18.08 -8.89
C THR A 85 -11.98 -17.86 -8.91
N GLU A 86 -11.17 -18.92 -8.86
CA GLU A 86 -9.72 -18.81 -9.01
C GLU A 86 -9.28 -18.12 -10.29
N GLU A 87 -10.11 -18.13 -11.34
CA GLU A 87 -9.82 -17.43 -12.60
C GLU A 87 -9.89 -15.91 -12.50
N ASN A 88 -10.49 -15.40 -11.42
CA ASN A 88 -10.53 -13.97 -11.10
C ASN A 88 -9.35 -13.50 -10.25
N VAL A 89 -8.43 -14.40 -9.84
CA VAL A 89 -7.40 -14.12 -8.85
C VAL A 89 -6.01 -14.35 -9.43
N LEU A 90 -5.08 -13.41 -9.21
CA LEU A 90 -3.65 -13.64 -9.41
C LEU A 90 -2.92 -13.35 -8.10
N ILE A 91 -2.01 -14.25 -7.71
CA ILE A 91 -1.15 -14.08 -6.54
C ILE A 91 0.22 -13.55 -7.00
N GLY A 92 0.70 -12.49 -6.34
CA GLY A 92 1.98 -11.84 -6.62
C GLY A 92 2.94 -11.83 -5.43
N ASN A 93 4.20 -11.58 -5.69
CA ASN A 93 5.25 -11.41 -4.69
C ASN A 93 5.15 -10.01 -4.01
N GLY A 94 4.05 -9.78 -3.32
CA GLY A 94 3.57 -8.49 -2.83
C GLY A 94 2.68 -7.78 -3.85
N SER A 95 1.94 -6.76 -3.40
CA SER A 95 1.16 -5.91 -4.31
C SER A 95 2.04 -5.18 -5.32
N ASP A 96 3.30 -4.87 -4.97
CA ASP A 96 4.24 -4.21 -5.87
C ASP A 96 4.54 -5.04 -7.13
N ASP A 97 4.66 -6.38 -6.98
CA ASP A 97 4.79 -7.30 -8.11
C ASP A 97 3.54 -7.25 -9.00
N VAL A 98 2.35 -7.30 -8.39
CA VAL A 98 1.08 -7.21 -9.14
C VAL A 98 0.96 -5.86 -9.87
N LEU A 99 1.30 -4.74 -9.23
CA LEU A 99 1.30 -3.41 -9.85
C LEU A 99 2.29 -3.34 -11.02
N ASN A 100 3.48 -3.93 -10.86
CA ASN A 100 4.47 -4.02 -11.93
C ASN A 100 3.96 -4.84 -13.13
N LEU A 101 3.30 -5.97 -12.88
CA LEU A 101 2.67 -6.77 -13.94
C LEU A 101 1.58 -5.98 -14.68
N LEU A 102 0.77 -5.21 -13.93
CA LEU A 102 -0.29 -4.38 -14.50
C LEU A 102 0.30 -3.27 -15.40
N VAL A 103 1.39 -2.62 -14.99
CA VAL A 103 2.08 -1.65 -15.86
C VAL A 103 2.67 -2.34 -17.10
N ARG A 104 3.25 -3.55 -16.98
CA ARG A 104 3.75 -4.30 -18.14
C ARG A 104 2.67 -4.63 -19.17
N VAL A 105 1.42 -4.86 -18.71
CA VAL A 105 0.31 -5.21 -19.62
C VAL A 105 -0.37 -3.99 -20.20
N PHE A 106 -0.57 -2.93 -19.41
CA PHE A 106 -1.41 -1.79 -19.78
C PHE A 106 -0.66 -0.47 -19.97
N GLY A 107 0.61 -0.40 -19.55
CA GLY A 107 1.48 0.77 -19.68
C GLY A 107 2.57 0.58 -20.74
N GLY A 108 3.21 1.68 -21.15
CA GLY A 108 4.31 1.68 -22.10
C GLY A 108 4.45 3.03 -22.80
N PRO A 109 5.37 3.16 -23.80
CA PRO A 109 5.61 4.40 -24.52
C PRO A 109 4.34 4.98 -25.16
N ASP A 110 3.53 4.13 -25.80
CA ASP A 110 2.29 4.49 -26.50
C ASP A 110 1.04 4.24 -25.65
N ALA A 111 1.22 3.86 -24.39
CA ALA A 111 0.15 3.54 -23.45
C ALA A 111 0.34 4.32 -22.14
N PRO A 112 -0.01 5.61 -22.11
CA PRO A 112 0.14 6.43 -20.90
C PRO A 112 -0.61 5.86 -19.71
N THR A 113 -0.05 6.06 -18.52
CA THR A 113 -0.66 5.61 -17.27
C THR A 113 -0.88 6.81 -16.37
N SER A 114 -2.13 7.02 -15.94
CA SER A 114 -2.49 8.06 -14.97
C SER A 114 -2.48 7.53 -13.54
N PHE A 115 -2.28 8.44 -12.61
CA PHE A 115 -2.42 8.21 -11.17
C PHE A 115 -2.69 9.52 -10.45
N THR A 116 -3.30 9.45 -9.27
CA THR A 116 -3.53 10.64 -8.44
C THR A 116 -2.27 11.07 -7.70
N LEU A 117 -2.11 12.36 -7.41
CA LEU A 117 -0.97 12.91 -6.68
C LEU A 117 -1.45 13.89 -5.59
N PRO A 118 -1.07 13.73 -4.29
CA PRO A 118 -0.16 12.71 -3.75
C PRO A 118 -0.77 11.31 -3.70
N SER A 119 0.05 10.29 -3.96
CA SER A 119 -0.32 8.89 -3.90
C SER A 119 0.91 8.01 -3.62
N TYR A 120 0.82 6.72 -3.89
CA TYR A 120 1.94 5.80 -3.69
C TYR A 120 3.09 6.12 -4.65
N SER A 121 4.24 6.49 -4.09
CA SER A 121 5.40 6.98 -4.84
C SER A 121 6.10 5.92 -5.71
N LEU A 122 5.68 4.66 -5.65
CA LEU A 122 6.17 3.60 -6.53
C LEU A 122 5.55 3.68 -7.95
N TYR A 123 4.35 4.21 -8.11
CA TYR A 123 3.67 4.23 -9.42
C TYR A 123 4.52 4.85 -10.53
N PRO A 124 5.04 6.09 -10.38
CA PRO A 124 5.88 6.67 -11.44
C PRO A 124 7.15 5.85 -11.71
N VAL A 125 7.70 5.17 -10.71
CA VAL A 125 8.89 4.32 -10.89
C VAL A 125 8.54 3.09 -11.74
N LEU A 126 7.44 2.40 -11.46
CA LEU A 126 6.99 1.25 -12.24
C LEU A 126 6.68 1.63 -13.69
N ILE A 127 6.06 2.80 -13.90
CA ILE A 127 5.76 3.32 -15.23
C ILE A 127 7.07 3.59 -15.99
N ALA A 128 8.05 4.23 -15.34
CA ALA A 128 9.34 4.54 -15.94
C ALA A 128 10.14 3.27 -16.29
N ILE A 129 10.05 2.18 -15.51
CA ILE A 129 10.68 0.88 -15.83
C ILE A 129 10.21 0.34 -17.19
N GLN A 130 8.98 0.61 -17.59
CA GLN A 130 8.41 0.18 -18.87
C GLN A 130 8.52 1.23 -19.98
N ASP A 131 9.42 2.23 -19.84
CA ASP A 131 9.50 3.39 -20.73
C ASP A 131 8.15 4.09 -20.93
N GLY A 132 7.29 3.99 -19.92
CA GLY A 132 5.92 4.47 -19.98
C GLY A 132 5.80 5.96 -19.67
N ARG A 133 4.74 6.59 -20.19
CA ARG A 133 4.43 7.99 -19.93
C ARG A 133 3.52 8.12 -18.72
N SER A 134 4.02 8.77 -17.66
CA SER A 134 3.23 9.15 -16.49
C SER A 134 2.31 10.33 -16.77
N VAL A 135 1.06 10.25 -16.31
CA VAL A 135 0.06 11.33 -16.35
C VAL A 135 -0.48 11.57 -14.93
N PRO A 136 0.26 12.30 -14.07
CA PRO A 136 -0.20 12.58 -12.72
C PRO A 136 -1.38 13.54 -12.73
N VAL A 137 -2.41 13.25 -11.95
CA VAL A 137 -3.59 14.08 -11.74
C VAL A 137 -3.58 14.56 -10.28
N PRO A 138 -3.38 15.86 -10.03
CA PRO A 138 -3.27 16.35 -8.67
C PRO A 138 -4.62 16.35 -7.94
N PHE A 139 -4.59 15.99 -6.66
CA PHE A 139 -5.63 16.38 -5.72
C PHE A 139 -5.48 17.85 -5.35
N ASP A 140 -6.56 18.45 -4.90
CA ASP A 140 -6.50 19.67 -4.06
C ASP A 140 -6.40 19.29 -2.56
N ARG A 141 -6.40 20.30 -1.69
CA ARG A 141 -6.31 20.07 -0.24
C ARG A 141 -7.55 19.37 0.34
N SER A 142 -8.69 19.38 -0.33
CA SER A 142 -9.89 18.65 0.11
C SER A 142 -9.75 17.14 -0.11
N MET A 143 -8.83 16.71 -0.96
CA MET A 143 -8.60 15.33 -1.36
C MET A 143 -9.85 14.64 -1.94
N GLN A 144 -10.77 15.38 -2.52
CA GLN A 144 -11.89 14.82 -3.27
C GLN A 144 -11.39 14.14 -4.53
N LEU A 145 -12.03 13.03 -4.92
CA LEU A 145 -11.62 12.28 -6.11
C LEU A 145 -11.82 13.13 -7.38
N PRO A 146 -10.75 13.45 -8.13
CA PRO A 146 -10.84 14.34 -9.30
C PRO A 146 -11.34 13.57 -10.53
N ILE A 147 -12.59 13.09 -10.49
CA ILE A 147 -13.19 12.20 -11.51
C ILE A 147 -13.10 12.81 -12.91
N ASP A 148 -13.44 14.09 -13.05
CA ASP A 148 -13.44 14.79 -14.35
C ASP A 148 -12.03 14.82 -14.96
N ALA A 149 -11.05 15.18 -14.15
CA ALA A 149 -9.66 15.26 -14.58
C ALA A 149 -9.09 13.89 -14.93
N LEU A 150 -9.38 12.85 -14.13
CA LEU A 150 -8.96 11.48 -14.40
C LEU A 150 -9.59 10.93 -15.69
N ALA A 151 -10.88 11.14 -15.87
CA ALA A 151 -11.65 10.71 -17.06
C ALA A 151 -11.18 11.38 -18.35
N ALA A 152 -10.68 12.61 -18.26
CA ALA A 152 -10.18 13.38 -19.40
C ALA A 152 -8.73 13.01 -19.80
N THR A 153 -8.03 12.18 -19.01
CA THR A 153 -6.65 11.77 -19.37
C THR A 153 -6.64 10.85 -20.59
N PRO A 154 -5.58 10.90 -21.42
CA PRO A 154 -5.40 9.96 -22.53
C PRO A 154 -4.86 8.59 -22.05
N ALA A 155 -4.94 8.30 -20.77
CA ALA A 155 -4.33 7.12 -20.18
C ALA A 155 -5.09 5.83 -20.53
N ARG A 156 -4.34 4.74 -20.73
CA ARG A 156 -4.90 3.39 -20.90
C ARG A 156 -5.14 2.68 -19.57
N ALA A 157 -4.39 3.07 -18.54
CA ALA A 157 -4.62 2.62 -17.17
C ALA A 157 -4.57 3.81 -16.20
N CYS A 158 -5.37 3.72 -15.14
CA CYS A 158 -5.37 4.67 -14.03
C CYS A 158 -5.11 3.92 -12.72
N PHE A 159 -4.07 4.32 -11.98
CA PHE A 159 -3.80 3.79 -10.64
C PHE A 159 -4.40 4.72 -9.58
N LEU A 160 -5.30 4.19 -8.79
CA LEU A 160 -5.97 4.89 -7.70
C LEU A 160 -5.82 4.09 -6.41
N THR A 161 -5.25 4.69 -5.36
CA THR A 161 -5.15 4.06 -4.04
C THR A 161 -6.35 4.44 -3.19
N SER A 162 -7.10 3.47 -2.68
CA SER A 162 -8.24 3.68 -1.78
C SER A 162 -8.28 2.59 -0.69
N PRO A 163 -8.10 2.95 0.58
CA PRO A 163 -7.73 4.28 1.12
C PRO A 163 -6.39 4.80 0.60
N ASN A 164 -6.35 6.11 0.29
CA ASN A 164 -5.18 6.77 -0.28
C ASN A 164 -3.99 6.78 0.70
N ALA A 165 -2.81 6.62 0.18
CA ALA A 165 -1.57 6.88 0.89
C ALA A 165 -0.84 8.08 0.23
N PRO A 166 -0.54 9.17 0.96
CA PRO A 166 -0.34 9.20 2.43
C PRO A 166 -1.55 9.66 3.26
N THR A 167 -2.68 10.06 2.69
CA THR A 167 -3.75 10.78 3.41
C THR A 167 -4.64 9.90 4.27
N GLY A 168 -4.82 8.63 3.91
CA GLY A 168 -5.74 7.71 4.57
C GLY A 168 -7.20 7.82 4.10
N ILE A 169 -7.51 8.76 3.22
CA ILE A 169 -8.89 8.97 2.73
C ILE A 169 -9.31 7.79 1.84
N GLY A 170 -10.47 7.20 2.15
CA GLY A 170 -11.13 6.20 1.32
C GLY A 170 -12.18 6.83 0.42
N PHE A 171 -12.28 6.34 -0.81
CA PHE A 171 -13.31 6.73 -1.75
C PHE A 171 -14.46 5.72 -1.74
N SER A 172 -15.68 6.21 -1.83
CA SER A 172 -16.89 5.37 -1.82
C SER A 172 -17.05 4.57 -3.10
N ASN A 173 -17.79 3.46 -3.03
CA ASN A 173 -18.14 2.68 -4.21
C ASN A 173 -18.94 3.51 -5.25
N ILE A 174 -19.69 4.53 -4.80
CA ILE A 174 -20.38 5.47 -5.70
C ILE A 174 -19.37 6.29 -6.51
N GLU A 175 -18.34 6.85 -5.88
CA GLU A 175 -17.27 7.61 -6.55
C GLU A 175 -16.46 6.73 -7.50
N ILE A 176 -16.11 5.51 -7.07
CA ILE A 176 -15.39 4.55 -7.91
C ILE A 176 -16.23 4.15 -9.13
N ALA A 177 -17.52 3.86 -8.95
CA ALA A 177 -18.41 3.55 -10.06
C ALA A 177 -18.60 4.74 -11.03
N ALA A 178 -18.68 5.96 -10.51
CA ALA A 178 -18.74 7.16 -11.33
C ALA A 178 -17.47 7.37 -12.16
N LEU A 179 -16.29 7.08 -11.61
CA LEU A 179 -15.04 7.10 -12.35
C LEU A 179 -15.03 6.00 -13.43
N LEU A 180 -15.41 4.76 -13.10
CA LEU A 180 -15.47 3.64 -14.03
C LEU A 180 -16.42 3.86 -15.20
N ALA A 181 -17.52 4.57 -14.98
CA ALA A 181 -18.48 4.93 -16.03
C ALA A 181 -17.90 5.91 -17.06
N ARG A 182 -16.90 6.72 -16.67
CA ARG A 182 -16.38 7.83 -17.48
C ARG A 182 -14.95 7.59 -17.99
N PHE A 183 -14.12 6.87 -17.22
CA PHE A 183 -12.76 6.55 -17.62
C PHE A 183 -12.77 5.35 -18.58
N PRO A 184 -12.27 5.49 -19.82
CA PRO A 184 -12.36 4.43 -20.83
C PRO A 184 -11.33 3.32 -20.66
N GLY A 185 -10.25 3.54 -19.89
CA GLY A 185 -9.17 2.61 -19.65
C GLY A 185 -9.43 1.62 -18.50
N VAL A 186 -8.37 0.91 -18.10
CA VAL A 186 -8.38 0.01 -16.95
C VAL A 186 -8.18 0.82 -15.67
N LEU A 187 -9.08 0.70 -14.71
CA LEU A 187 -8.91 1.26 -13.37
C LEU A 187 -8.25 0.21 -12.46
N VAL A 188 -7.03 0.49 -12.03
CA VAL A 188 -6.32 -0.28 -11.01
C VAL A 188 -6.57 0.38 -9.67
N LEU A 189 -7.45 -0.20 -8.87
CA LEU A 189 -7.78 0.25 -7.52
C LEU A 189 -6.89 -0.47 -6.51
N ASP A 190 -5.92 0.25 -5.96
CA ASP A 190 -5.03 -0.28 -4.93
C ASP A 190 -5.70 -0.20 -3.57
N GLU A 191 -6.26 -1.32 -3.14
CA GLU A 191 -6.95 -1.51 -1.88
C GLU A 191 -6.07 -2.15 -0.80
N THR A 192 -4.77 -1.85 -0.79
CA THR A 192 -3.82 -2.33 0.24
C THR A 192 -4.31 -2.06 1.66
N TYR A 193 -5.06 -0.98 1.89
CA TYR A 193 -5.58 -0.59 3.21
C TYR A 193 -7.06 -0.89 3.39
N ALA A 194 -7.74 -1.51 2.45
CA ALA A 194 -9.18 -1.81 2.53
C ALA A 194 -9.61 -2.63 3.77
N PRO A 195 -8.77 -3.50 4.38
CA PRO A 195 -9.16 -4.15 5.64
C PRO A 195 -9.47 -3.18 6.79
N PHE A 196 -8.98 -1.94 6.74
CA PHE A 196 -9.24 -0.90 7.74
C PHE A 196 -10.33 0.09 7.32
N ALA A 197 -10.83 -0.03 6.08
CA ALA A 197 -11.80 0.89 5.49
C ALA A 197 -13.25 0.51 5.80
N ARG A 198 -14.14 1.46 5.58
CA ARG A 198 -15.59 1.27 5.77
C ARG A 198 -16.21 0.39 4.71
N GLU A 199 -15.68 0.44 3.49
CA GLU A 199 -16.15 -0.36 2.34
C GLU A 199 -14.98 -0.69 1.40
N ASN A 200 -15.23 -1.58 0.46
CA ASN A 200 -14.29 -1.98 -0.59
C ASN A 200 -15.06 -2.22 -1.91
N ALA A 201 -14.35 -2.23 -3.01
CA ALA A 201 -14.97 -2.23 -4.34
C ALA A 201 -15.19 -3.63 -4.95
N VAL A 202 -15.03 -4.71 -4.20
CA VAL A 202 -15.15 -6.08 -4.74
C VAL A 202 -16.53 -6.31 -5.41
N ALA A 203 -17.60 -5.77 -4.82
CA ALA A 203 -18.95 -5.87 -5.38
C ALA A 203 -19.09 -5.23 -6.77
N LEU A 204 -18.21 -4.31 -7.15
CA LEU A 204 -18.25 -3.63 -8.45
C LEU A 204 -17.64 -4.48 -9.58
N LEU A 205 -16.84 -5.52 -9.28
CA LEU A 205 -16.11 -6.31 -10.29
C LEU A 205 -17.06 -6.97 -11.31
N ALA A 206 -18.21 -7.47 -10.86
CA ALA A 206 -19.14 -8.16 -11.74
C ALA A 206 -19.72 -7.25 -12.84
N ALA A 207 -19.93 -5.96 -12.54
CA ALA A 207 -20.49 -4.99 -13.47
C ALA A 207 -19.41 -4.22 -14.26
N HIS A 208 -18.13 -4.25 -13.81
CA HIS A 208 -17.06 -3.44 -14.36
C HIS A 208 -15.84 -4.28 -14.75
N PRO A 209 -15.80 -4.91 -15.92
CA PRO A 209 -14.71 -5.79 -16.35
C PRO A 209 -13.36 -5.06 -16.51
N ARG A 210 -13.33 -3.72 -16.53
CA ARG A 210 -12.12 -2.91 -16.56
C ARG A 210 -11.62 -2.52 -15.16
N LEU A 211 -12.26 -2.97 -14.09
CA LEU A 211 -11.79 -2.79 -12.72
C LEU A 211 -10.81 -3.92 -12.37
N VAL A 212 -9.66 -3.54 -11.83
CA VAL A 212 -8.69 -4.43 -11.20
C VAL A 212 -8.48 -3.96 -9.77
N ILE A 213 -8.68 -4.82 -8.79
CA ILE A 213 -8.45 -4.52 -7.37
C ILE A 213 -7.16 -5.19 -6.93
N THR A 214 -6.21 -4.45 -6.37
CA THR A 214 -5.00 -5.02 -5.77
C THR A 214 -5.09 -5.03 -4.25
N ARG A 215 -4.53 -6.06 -3.62
CA ARG A 215 -4.52 -6.28 -2.18
C ARG A 215 -3.15 -6.73 -1.69
N SER A 216 -2.83 -6.44 -0.45
CA SER A 216 -1.57 -6.81 0.19
C SER A 216 -1.81 -7.49 1.53
N LEU A 217 -1.06 -8.55 1.84
CA LEU A 217 -1.03 -9.16 3.17
C LEU A 217 0.00 -8.50 4.10
N SER A 218 0.70 -7.49 3.62
CA SER A 218 1.75 -6.79 4.37
C SER A 218 1.22 -5.94 5.53
N LYS A 219 -0.06 -5.49 5.47
CA LYS A 219 -0.59 -4.51 6.42
C LYS A 219 -1.48 -5.16 7.47
N ALA A 220 -2.64 -5.65 7.10
CA ALA A 220 -3.60 -6.23 8.04
C ALA A 220 -3.15 -7.60 8.57
N GLN A 221 -2.48 -8.42 7.75
CA GLN A 221 -2.05 -9.76 8.13
C GLN A 221 -0.65 -9.84 8.77
N GLY A 222 0.07 -8.70 8.87
CA GLY A 222 1.40 -8.69 9.45
C GLY A 222 2.44 -9.51 8.68
N LEU A 223 2.24 -9.72 7.38
CA LEU A 223 3.09 -10.57 6.54
C LEU A 223 3.99 -9.77 5.59
N ALA A 224 4.39 -8.57 5.97
CA ALA A 224 5.25 -7.73 5.14
C ALA A 224 6.55 -8.45 4.69
N GLY A 225 7.16 -9.24 5.58
CA GLY A 225 8.36 -10.01 5.29
C GLY A 225 8.14 -11.20 4.35
N LEU A 226 6.93 -11.73 4.22
CA LEU A 226 6.61 -12.84 3.30
C LEU A 226 6.35 -12.38 1.87
N ARG A 227 6.17 -11.08 1.63
CA ARG A 227 5.92 -10.55 0.29
C ARG A 227 4.78 -11.26 -0.44
N VAL A 228 3.54 -11.17 0.06
CA VAL A 228 2.36 -11.71 -0.62
C VAL A 228 1.35 -10.60 -0.86
N GLY A 229 0.90 -10.50 -2.08
CA GLY A 229 -0.22 -9.69 -2.53
C GLY A 229 -1.01 -10.44 -3.58
N TYR A 230 -2.14 -9.89 -3.98
CA TYR A 230 -2.97 -10.47 -5.03
C TYR A 230 -3.78 -9.37 -5.73
N CYS A 231 -4.31 -9.70 -6.91
CA CYS A 231 -5.37 -8.91 -7.50
C CYS A 231 -6.62 -9.76 -7.80
N LEU A 232 -7.72 -9.04 -7.87
CA LEU A 232 -9.03 -9.52 -8.31
C LEU A 232 -9.39 -8.77 -9.59
N ALA A 233 -9.74 -9.51 -10.67
CA ALA A 233 -10.08 -8.90 -11.94
C ALA A 233 -10.93 -9.83 -12.80
N HIS A 234 -11.38 -9.31 -13.94
CA HIS A 234 -11.99 -10.14 -14.98
C HIS A 234 -11.00 -11.23 -15.45
N PRO A 235 -11.44 -12.48 -15.74
CA PRO A 235 -10.55 -13.58 -16.13
C PRO A 235 -9.65 -13.28 -17.32
N GLU A 236 -10.09 -12.47 -18.29
CA GLU A 236 -9.26 -12.04 -19.42
C GLU A 236 -8.06 -11.22 -18.95
N VAL A 237 -8.24 -10.31 -17.97
CA VAL A 237 -7.15 -9.53 -17.36
C VAL A 237 -6.17 -10.46 -16.66
N ILE A 238 -6.67 -11.41 -15.87
CA ILE A 238 -5.83 -12.40 -15.19
C ILE A 238 -5.02 -13.21 -16.22
N GLY A 239 -5.66 -13.63 -17.33
CA GLY A 239 -4.98 -14.32 -18.42
C GLY A 239 -3.85 -13.50 -19.08
N LEU A 240 -4.01 -12.18 -19.18
CA LEU A 240 -2.94 -11.29 -19.67
C LEU A 240 -1.79 -11.18 -18.67
N LEU A 241 -2.09 -11.03 -17.39
CA LEU A 241 -1.08 -10.99 -16.34
C LEU A 241 -0.31 -12.31 -16.21
N ASP A 242 -0.98 -13.46 -16.37
CA ASP A 242 -0.35 -14.79 -16.37
C ASP A 242 0.69 -14.96 -17.51
N ARG A 243 0.61 -14.20 -18.61
CA ARG A 243 1.58 -14.24 -19.72
C ARG A 243 2.89 -13.52 -19.41
N VAL A 244 2.87 -12.55 -18.49
CA VAL A 244 4.02 -11.67 -18.20
C VAL A 244 4.64 -11.86 -16.83
N ARG A 245 3.98 -12.65 -15.97
CA ARG A 245 4.55 -12.98 -14.64
C ARG A 245 5.63 -14.05 -14.73
N ASP A 246 6.51 -14.09 -13.74
CA ASP A 246 7.44 -15.19 -13.56
C ASP A 246 6.69 -16.50 -13.23
N SER A 247 7.19 -17.61 -13.74
CA SER A 247 6.55 -18.94 -13.62
C SER A 247 6.31 -19.37 -12.16
N TYR A 248 7.20 -18.99 -11.24
CA TYR A 248 7.18 -19.36 -9.81
C TYR A 248 7.34 -18.10 -8.93
N ASN A 249 6.60 -17.05 -9.25
CA ASN A 249 6.78 -15.72 -8.65
C ASN A 249 6.57 -15.65 -7.13
N VAL A 250 5.88 -16.61 -6.52
CA VAL A 250 5.64 -16.66 -5.07
C VAL A 250 6.21 -17.96 -4.49
N ASN A 251 7.13 -17.84 -3.55
CA ASN A 251 7.80 -18.97 -2.93
C ASN A 251 6.87 -19.81 -2.04
N ARG A 252 7.28 -21.05 -1.72
CA ARG A 252 6.52 -22.03 -0.97
C ARG A 252 6.12 -21.55 0.43
N LEU A 253 7.05 -20.94 1.17
CA LEU A 253 6.80 -20.47 2.54
C LEU A 253 5.75 -19.37 2.55
N SER A 254 5.85 -18.47 1.59
CA SER A 254 4.90 -17.37 1.41
C SER A 254 3.50 -17.88 1.05
N GLN A 255 3.39 -18.89 0.15
CA GLN A 255 2.09 -19.49 -0.17
C GLN A 255 1.46 -20.16 1.06
N ALA A 256 2.22 -20.93 1.84
CA ALA A 256 1.74 -21.62 3.04
C ALA A 256 1.32 -20.62 4.14
N GLY A 257 2.18 -19.64 4.43
CA GLY A 257 1.89 -18.60 5.43
C GLY A 257 0.67 -17.75 5.07
N ALA A 258 0.56 -17.34 3.81
CA ALA A 258 -0.59 -16.58 3.32
C ALA A 258 -1.89 -17.37 3.39
N TYR A 259 -1.86 -18.66 2.98
CA TYR A 259 -3.04 -19.52 3.06
C TYR A 259 -3.52 -19.67 4.50
N ALA A 260 -2.60 -19.95 5.43
CA ALA A 260 -2.95 -20.12 6.83
C ALA A 260 -3.46 -18.81 7.47
N ALA A 261 -2.83 -17.67 7.13
CA ALA A 261 -3.27 -16.36 7.61
C ALA A 261 -4.69 -16.05 7.13
N LEU A 262 -4.96 -16.16 5.85
CA LEU A 262 -6.30 -15.90 5.30
C LEU A 262 -7.36 -16.89 5.80
N SER A 263 -6.96 -18.08 6.23
CA SER A 263 -7.85 -19.06 6.86
C SER A 263 -8.15 -18.76 8.34
N ASP A 264 -7.50 -17.78 8.95
CA ASP A 264 -7.62 -17.44 10.37
C ASP A 264 -8.27 -16.04 10.57
N GLY A 265 -9.41 -15.82 9.90
CA GLY A 265 -10.11 -14.54 9.85
C GLY A 265 -10.36 -13.94 11.24
N GLY A 266 -10.83 -14.74 12.20
CA GLY A 266 -11.15 -14.24 13.54
C GLY A 266 -9.97 -13.62 14.30
N TYR A 267 -8.74 -14.14 14.10
CA TYR A 267 -7.53 -13.54 14.66
C TYR A 267 -7.28 -12.15 14.07
N TYR A 268 -7.38 -12.02 12.75
CA TYR A 268 -7.10 -10.75 12.07
C TYR A 268 -8.20 -9.73 12.26
N ASP A 269 -9.47 -10.15 12.33
CA ASP A 269 -10.59 -9.24 12.65
C ASP A 269 -10.40 -8.57 14.01
N ALA A 270 -9.91 -9.31 15.01
CA ALA A 270 -9.61 -8.76 16.33
C ALA A 270 -8.47 -7.72 16.27
N ILE A 271 -7.39 -8.01 15.53
CA ILE A 271 -6.24 -7.09 15.34
C ILE A 271 -6.66 -5.85 14.55
N ILE A 272 -7.35 -6.03 13.43
CA ILE A 272 -7.85 -4.93 12.61
C ILE A 272 -8.75 -4.01 13.44
N GLY A 273 -9.69 -4.60 14.20
CA GLY A 273 -10.55 -3.84 15.11
C GLY A 273 -9.77 -3.08 16.17
N LYS A 274 -8.67 -3.64 16.69
CA LYS A 274 -7.82 -2.93 17.65
C LYS A 274 -7.11 -1.75 16.99
N ILE A 275 -6.51 -1.94 15.81
CA ILE A 275 -5.83 -0.89 15.05
C ILE A 275 -6.81 0.26 14.72
N ILE A 276 -8.04 -0.06 14.29
CA ILE A 276 -9.06 0.95 13.99
C ILE A 276 -9.41 1.76 15.25
N ARG A 277 -9.65 1.10 16.39
CA ARG A 277 -9.95 1.83 17.64
C ARG A 277 -8.80 2.72 18.09
N THR A 278 -7.56 2.23 18.03
CA THR A 278 -6.36 3.02 18.38
C THR A 278 -6.21 4.21 17.41
N ARG A 279 -6.41 4.00 16.10
CA ARG A 279 -6.42 5.08 15.10
C ARG A 279 -7.45 6.16 15.44
N ASP A 280 -8.68 5.76 15.69
CA ASP A 280 -9.79 6.68 15.90
C ASP A 280 -9.62 7.47 17.21
N TYR A 281 -9.06 6.83 18.25
CA TYR A 281 -8.67 7.51 19.48
C TYR A 281 -7.62 8.61 19.21
N TRP A 282 -6.51 8.27 18.52
CA TRP A 282 -5.44 9.23 18.23
C TRP A 282 -5.84 10.30 17.21
N PHE A 283 -6.76 10.00 16.30
CA PHE A 283 -7.39 11.02 15.47
C PHE A 283 -8.11 12.07 16.34
N GLY A 284 -8.89 11.64 17.33
CA GLY A 284 -9.52 12.52 18.31
C GLY A 284 -8.53 13.36 19.12
N GLU A 285 -7.44 12.74 19.57
CA GLU A 285 -6.38 13.44 20.30
C GLU A 285 -5.68 14.51 19.43
N PHE A 286 -5.33 14.19 18.20
CA PHE A 286 -4.68 15.16 17.32
C PHE A 286 -5.61 16.30 16.90
N THR A 287 -6.85 16.01 16.57
CA THR A 287 -7.81 17.03 16.12
C THR A 287 -8.45 17.80 17.28
N GLY A 288 -8.92 17.12 18.30
CA GLY A 288 -9.64 17.70 19.42
C GLY A 288 -8.72 18.32 20.46
N THR A 289 -7.81 17.52 21.03
CA THR A 289 -6.95 17.96 22.15
C THR A 289 -5.84 18.90 21.67
N ARG A 290 -5.17 18.58 20.54
CA ARG A 290 -4.04 19.37 20.02
C ARG A 290 -4.46 20.42 18.99
N GLY A 291 -5.68 20.33 18.44
CA GLY A 291 -6.17 21.22 17.39
C GLY A 291 -5.37 21.14 16.08
N TRP A 292 -4.71 20.01 15.82
CA TRP A 292 -3.99 19.76 14.58
C TRP A 292 -4.94 19.43 13.44
N PHE A 293 -4.62 19.81 12.23
CA PHE A 293 -5.36 19.32 11.07
C PHE A 293 -4.92 17.90 10.74
N THR A 294 -5.85 16.95 10.76
CA THR A 294 -5.61 15.54 10.43
C THR A 294 -6.71 15.07 9.51
N TYR A 295 -6.34 14.43 8.40
CA TYR A 295 -7.33 13.83 7.52
C TYR A 295 -8.00 12.63 8.22
N GLU A 296 -9.32 12.48 8.04
CA GLU A 296 -10.03 11.31 8.53
C GLU A 296 -9.57 10.05 7.79
N SER A 297 -8.81 9.22 8.50
CA SER A 297 -8.16 8.06 7.89
C SER A 297 -9.05 6.81 7.92
N GLN A 298 -9.02 6.07 6.83
CA GLN A 298 -9.55 4.72 6.70
C GLN A 298 -8.43 3.68 6.48
N ALA A 299 -7.19 4.02 6.86
CA ALA A 299 -6.01 3.16 6.79
C ALA A 299 -5.47 2.84 8.19
N ASN A 300 -4.29 2.20 8.27
CA ASN A 300 -3.60 1.94 9.54
C ASN A 300 -2.55 3.03 9.89
N PHE A 301 -2.84 4.27 9.54
CA PHE A 301 -2.00 5.43 9.84
C PHE A 301 -2.83 6.70 9.93
N LEU A 302 -2.27 7.75 10.50
CA LEU A 302 -2.79 9.12 10.48
C LEU A 302 -1.86 10.01 9.67
N PHE A 303 -2.44 10.97 8.95
CA PHE A 303 -1.72 11.99 8.19
C PHE A 303 -2.11 13.36 8.75
N THR A 304 -1.19 13.97 9.48
CA THR A 304 -1.46 15.11 10.35
C THR A 304 -0.50 16.28 10.07
N GLU A 305 -1.03 17.50 10.11
CA GLU A 305 -0.29 18.75 10.07
C GLU A 305 -0.10 19.27 11.50
N PRO A 306 1.12 19.14 12.08
CA PRO A 306 1.37 19.53 13.46
C PRO A 306 1.35 21.04 13.64
N LYS A 307 0.96 21.47 14.86
CA LYS A 307 1.13 22.84 15.34
C LYS A 307 2.17 22.87 16.45
N ASN A 308 3.08 23.86 16.43
CA ASN A 308 4.01 24.11 17.51
C ASN A 308 3.32 24.82 18.69
N ALA A 309 4.07 25.09 19.77
CA ALA A 309 3.57 25.75 20.98
C ALA A 309 3.03 27.18 20.70
N LYS A 310 3.43 27.82 19.60
CA LYS A 310 2.94 29.14 19.18
C LYS A 310 1.70 29.07 18.31
N GLY A 311 1.21 27.86 17.99
CA GLY A 311 0.06 27.63 17.09
C GLY A 311 0.41 27.71 15.59
N GLU A 312 1.71 27.78 15.23
CA GLU A 312 2.18 27.83 13.87
C GLU A 312 2.17 26.43 13.23
N THR A 313 1.94 26.37 11.92
CA THR A 313 1.96 25.15 11.09
C THR A 313 2.96 25.35 9.92
N GLY A 314 3.07 24.35 9.06
CA GLY A 314 3.85 24.41 7.83
C GLY A 314 5.04 23.46 7.81
N SER A 315 5.78 23.45 6.71
CA SER A 315 6.86 22.49 6.47
C SER A 315 7.98 22.58 7.50
N ALA A 316 8.34 23.79 7.95
CA ALA A 316 9.35 23.96 8.99
C ALA A 316 8.94 23.35 10.33
N VAL A 317 7.65 23.48 10.72
CA VAL A 317 7.09 22.88 11.93
C VAL A 317 7.09 21.36 11.82
N ALA A 318 6.63 20.81 10.69
CA ALA A 318 6.63 19.36 10.43
C ALA A 318 8.07 18.80 10.46
N THR A 319 9.03 19.49 9.86
CA THR A 319 10.46 19.09 9.89
C THR A 319 11.01 19.11 11.32
N SER A 320 10.73 20.16 12.09
CA SER A 320 11.18 20.26 13.49
C SER A 320 10.64 19.09 14.35
N LEU A 321 9.37 18.74 14.22
CA LEU A 321 8.81 17.60 14.93
C LEU A 321 9.39 16.27 14.43
N TYR A 322 9.59 16.12 13.11
CA TYR A 322 10.22 14.93 12.53
C TYR A 322 11.63 14.71 13.08
N ASP A 323 12.46 15.75 13.11
CA ASP A 323 13.84 15.70 13.63
C ASP A 323 13.85 15.40 15.13
N PHE A 324 12.88 15.96 15.88
CA PHE A 324 12.70 15.65 17.29
C PHE A 324 12.34 14.16 17.50
N PHE A 325 11.43 13.61 16.73
CA PHE A 325 11.11 12.18 16.77
C PHE A 325 12.34 11.32 16.49
N VAL A 326 13.09 11.63 15.43
CA VAL A 326 14.31 10.89 15.08
C VAL A 326 15.34 10.93 16.22
N SER A 327 15.53 12.07 16.87
CA SER A 327 16.45 12.21 18.01
C SER A 327 16.02 11.40 19.25
N HIS A 328 14.71 11.05 19.33
CA HIS A 328 14.13 10.21 20.37
C HIS A 328 13.85 8.76 19.90
N ARG A 329 14.50 8.33 18.79
CA ARG A 329 14.34 6.98 18.21
C ARG A 329 12.90 6.63 17.83
N ILE A 330 12.11 7.61 17.39
CA ILE A 330 10.78 7.41 16.83
C ILE A 330 10.84 7.69 15.33
N LEU A 331 10.43 6.74 14.50
CA LEU A 331 10.39 6.91 13.06
C LEU A 331 8.96 7.06 12.55
N VAL A 332 8.67 8.22 12.00
CA VAL A 332 7.47 8.51 11.22
C VAL A 332 7.85 8.82 9.77
N ARG A 333 6.91 9.15 8.91
CA ARG A 333 7.20 9.49 7.50
C ARG A 333 6.87 10.95 7.21
N ALA A 334 7.86 11.69 6.70
CA ALA A 334 7.70 13.02 6.13
C ALA A 334 7.65 12.96 4.59
N PHE A 335 7.05 13.98 3.95
CA PHE A 335 6.88 14.09 2.49
C PHE A 335 7.26 15.49 1.99
N PRO A 336 8.53 15.91 2.11
CA PRO A 336 8.94 17.30 1.93
C PRO A 336 8.89 17.81 0.49
N HIS A 337 8.78 16.91 -0.52
CA HIS A 337 8.94 17.27 -1.93
C HIS A 337 7.61 17.63 -2.64
N ASN A 338 6.47 17.58 -1.97
CA ASN A 338 5.18 17.95 -2.54
C ASN A 338 4.51 19.01 -1.66
N GLN A 339 4.08 20.11 -2.26
CA GLN A 339 3.50 21.27 -1.54
C GLN A 339 2.26 20.88 -0.70
N LEU A 340 1.43 19.95 -1.17
CA LEU A 340 0.24 19.49 -0.44
C LEU A 340 0.59 18.62 0.79
N THR A 341 1.80 18.09 0.87
CA THR A 341 2.19 17.14 1.92
C THR A 341 3.38 17.59 2.77
N ALA A 342 4.08 18.65 2.37
CA ALA A 342 5.31 19.08 3.03
C ALA A 342 5.12 19.51 4.49
N SER A 343 3.92 19.99 4.85
CA SER A 343 3.56 20.39 6.22
C SER A 343 2.99 19.24 7.07
N PHE A 344 2.98 18.01 6.54
CA PHE A 344 2.36 16.86 7.20
C PHE A 344 3.38 15.79 7.58
N LEU A 345 3.04 15.03 8.61
CA LEU A 345 3.69 13.78 8.98
C LEU A 345 2.67 12.63 8.86
N ARG A 346 3.12 11.47 8.35
CA ARG A 346 2.33 10.24 8.41
C ARG A 346 2.86 9.37 9.54
N ILE A 347 1.98 9.04 10.49
CA ILE A 347 2.27 8.25 11.67
C ILE A 347 1.48 6.94 11.52
N SER A 348 2.18 5.80 11.36
CA SER A 348 1.54 4.48 11.39
C SER A 348 0.95 4.23 12.76
N ILE A 349 -0.15 3.47 12.83
CA ILE A 349 -0.72 3.06 14.11
C ILE A 349 0.12 1.91 14.66
N GLY A 350 0.75 2.17 15.81
CA GLY A 350 1.53 1.22 16.58
C GLY A 350 0.72 0.50 17.65
N THR A 351 1.41 -0.19 18.56
CA THR A 351 0.82 -0.67 19.82
C THR A 351 0.43 0.51 20.70
N ASP A 352 -0.34 0.26 21.76
CA ASP A 352 -0.73 1.32 22.69
C ASP A 352 0.50 1.98 23.35
N GLU A 353 1.55 1.19 23.64
CA GLU A 353 2.82 1.66 24.20
C GLU A 353 3.60 2.52 23.18
N GLU A 354 3.65 2.10 21.92
CA GLU A 354 4.32 2.86 20.85
C GLU A 354 3.62 4.20 20.60
N MET A 355 2.30 4.22 20.63
CA MET A 355 1.53 5.45 20.45
C MET A 355 1.63 6.39 21.66
N LEU A 356 1.74 5.86 22.89
CA LEU A 356 2.03 6.65 24.09
C LEU A 356 3.42 7.29 23.99
N ALA A 357 4.44 6.57 23.54
CA ALA A 357 5.79 7.12 23.33
C ALA A 357 5.78 8.28 22.31
N VAL A 358 4.99 8.15 21.23
CA VAL A 358 4.77 9.26 20.26
C VAL A 358 4.16 10.47 20.96
N ASN A 359 3.14 10.27 21.81
CA ASN A 359 2.47 11.34 22.52
C ASN A 359 3.40 12.05 23.51
N GLU A 360 4.18 11.31 24.29
CA GLU A 360 5.16 11.84 25.24
C GLU A 360 6.24 12.67 24.51
N ALA A 361 6.70 12.21 23.35
CA ALA A 361 7.64 12.94 22.52
C ALA A 361 7.04 14.25 21.97
N ILE A 362 5.76 14.24 21.55
CA ILE A 362 5.07 15.48 21.15
C ILE A 362 4.96 16.45 22.32
N ASP A 363 4.60 16.00 23.51
CA ASP A 363 4.50 16.85 24.69
C ASP A 363 5.86 17.45 25.12
N ALA A 364 6.94 16.70 24.93
CA ALA A 364 8.30 17.20 25.17
C ALA A 364 8.71 18.23 24.11
N TRP A 365 8.42 17.97 22.81
CA TRP A 365 8.70 18.90 21.72
C TRP A 365 7.94 20.23 21.86
N LEU A 366 6.70 20.20 22.34
CA LEU A 366 5.91 21.42 22.57
C LEU A 366 6.47 22.32 23.70
N LYS A 367 7.43 21.83 24.49
CA LYS A 367 8.10 22.60 25.55
C LYS A 367 9.43 23.23 25.08
N THR A 368 9.88 22.90 23.87
CA THR A 368 11.12 23.46 23.28
C THR A 368 10.83 24.74 22.50
#